data_cf127a343e3e5830236d04ccbc3a6f2b
#
_entry.id   cf127a343e3e5830236d04ccbc3a6f2b
#
_cell.length_a   1.000
_cell.length_b   1.000
_cell.length_c   1.000
_cell.angle_alpha   90.00
_cell.angle_beta   90.00
_cell.angle_gamma   90.00
#
_symmetry.space_group_name_H-M   'P 1'
#
loop_
_entity.id
_entity.type
_entity.pdbx_description
1 polymer ?
#
loop_
_entity_poly.entity_id
_entity_poly.type
_entity_poly.pdbx_seq_one_letter_code
_entity_poly.pdbx_strand_id
1 'polypeptide(L)'
;MHIHPVGTRALLIELEDLSQVMAWHAALDAHPLKDQVDAIAAATTLLLTFATPNSAAAAAERLQDFRPTAHTGEDPRLVEIDVLYDGDDLDEAAELMGMSREGLIEWHTSTEWLAAFGGFAPGFTYCTPADPEQNFNIERRATPRTAVPAGAVGIAGGFSAVYPRVSPGGWQLLGTTTTPMWESDAQPPALVQPGDRVRYRAVSSLPDVVSTTPFGRRTPARLPRMEVLDAGLLTLFQDQGRPGRGNLGVTPSGAADQAAAATANVAVGNPRGATVLENIGGIRLRALTDAVMCVTGAQSRVLLEDMPVALARPVLVTAGSTVTVEPATVGLRNYIAIRGGIVADAELGSASTDVLSGLGPQPVRLGDVIGVLPRSTAMTDAQLANPLRVGSGAQGQTQGVLRCVLGPRDDWFTPDSLNVFVSTEWTVTSQSNRVGVRLVGPSDDSGLERSREGELPSEGMVAGSVQVPPSGEPVIFLRDHAVTGGYPVIATVLEEDIDIAAQLPPGATVRFELA
;
A
#
# COMPACT_ATOMS: atom_id res chain seq x y z
N MET A 1 -3.63 -25.84 11.10
CA MET A 1 -2.69 -24.92 10.45
C MET A 1 -2.50 -25.32 9.00
N HIS A 2 -2.68 -24.38 8.08
CA HIS A 2 -2.37 -24.56 6.65
C HIS A 2 -1.43 -23.43 6.21
N ILE A 3 -0.50 -23.74 5.29
CA ILE A 3 0.45 -22.78 4.74
C ILE A 3 0.20 -22.68 3.24
N HIS A 4 -0.23 -21.50 2.79
CA HIS A 4 -0.53 -21.22 1.39
C HIS A 4 0.58 -20.34 0.80
N PRO A 5 1.14 -20.67 -0.37
CA PRO A 5 2.02 -19.76 -1.07
C PRO A 5 1.23 -18.55 -1.59
N VAL A 6 1.85 -17.36 -1.48
CA VAL A 6 1.32 -16.11 -2.04
C VAL A 6 2.36 -15.56 -3.00
N GLY A 7 2.18 -15.80 -4.29
CA GLY A 7 3.24 -15.57 -5.25
C GLY A 7 4.45 -16.46 -4.98
N THR A 8 5.65 -15.93 -5.23
CA THR A 8 6.91 -16.68 -5.05
C THR A 8 7.68 -16.28 -3.79
N ARG A 9 7.28 -15.22 -3.09
CA ARG A 9 8.05 -14.62 -1.98
C ARG A 9 7.25 -14.42 -0.70
N ALA A 10 6.04 -14.95 -0.60
CA ALA A 10 5.25 -14.83 0.59
C ALA A 10 4.51 -16.13 0.92
N LEU A 11 4.17 -16.29 2.20
CA LEU A 11 3.44 -17.41 2.76
C LEU A 11 2.31 -16.88 3.63
N LEU A 12 1.08 -17.33 3.37
CA LEU A 12 -0.07 -17.08 4.22
C LEU A 12 -0.27 -18.31 5.12
N ILE A 13 -0.12 -18.13 6.41
CA ILE A 13 -0.32 -19.17 7.41
C ILE A 13 -1.71 -19.00 7.99
N GLU A 14 -2.56 -19.98 7.80
CA GLU A 14 -3.90 -20.05 8.36
C GLU A 14 -3.87 -20.79 9.69
N LEU A 15 -4.36 -20.16 10.74
CA LEU A 15 -4.34 -20.62 12.12
C LEU A 15 -5.78 -20.79 12.64
N GLU A 16 -5.96 -21.44 13.78
CA GLU A 16 -7.27 -21.76 14.30
C GLU A 16 -8.03 -20.55 14.84
N ASP A 17 -7.28 -19.65 15.49
CA ASP A 17 -7.83 -18.46 16.15
C ASP A 17 -6.82 -17.31 16.26
N LEU A 18 -7.32 -16.15 16.68
CA LEU A 18 -6.53 -14.94 16.86
C LEU A 18 -5.41 -15.10 17.90
N SER A 19 -5.63 -15.91 18.95
CA SER A 19 -4.62 -16.16 20.00
C SER A 19 -3.38 -16.84 19.43
N GLN A 20 -3.60 -17.83 18.53
CA GLN A 20 -2.49 -18.46 17.81
C GLN A 20 -1.80 -17.47 16.87
N VAL A 21 -2.55 -16.65 16.14
CA VAL A 21 -1.97 -15.61 15.26
C VAL A 21 -1.06 -14.69 16.05
N MET A 22 -1.52 -14.19 17.19
CA MET A 22 -0.72 -13.30 18.06
C MET A 22 0.54 -13.99 18.59
N ALA A 23 0.43 -15.25 19.03
CA ALA A 23 1.57 -16.01 19.51
C ALA A 23 2.63 -16.26 18.43
N TRP A 24 2.17 -16.61 17.22
CA TRP A 24 3.04 -16.81 16.07
C TRP A 24 3.70 -15.51 15.62
N HIS A 25 2.92 -14.43 15.53
CA HIS A 25 3.44 -13.11 15.18
C HIS A 25 4.53 -12.66 16.16
N ALA A 26 4.24 -12.70 17.47
CA ALA A 26 5.22 -12.32 18.49
C ALA A 26 6.51 -13.15 18.43
N ALA A 27 6.41 -14.46 18.22
CA ALA A 27 7.57 -15.33 18.12
C ALA A 27 8.42 -15.05 16.87
N LEU A 28 7.79 -14.77 15.72
CA LEU A 28 8.47 -14.48 14.45
C LEU A 28 8.93 -13.02 14.31
N ASP A 29 8.37 -12.11 15.07
CA ASP A 29 8.87 -10.74 15.22
C ASP A 29 10.13 -10.71 16.09
N ALA A 30 10.11 -11.43 17.23
CA ALA A 30 11.26 -11.55 18.12
C ALA A 30 12.42 -12.35 17.50
N HIS A 31 12.12 -13.37 16.71
CA HIS A 31 13.10 -14.27 16.08
C HIS A 31 12.76 -14.49 14.60
N PRO A 32 13.01 -13.49 13.73
CA PRO A 32 12.67 -13.58 12.33
C PRO A 32 13.36 -14.77 11.63
N LEU A 33 12.66 -15.35 10.66
CA LEU A 33 13.25 -16.35 9.77
C LEU A 33 14.30 -15.70 8.86
N LYS A 34 15.18 -16.51 8.28
CA LYS A 34 16.20 -16.00 7.37
C LYS A 34 15.54 -15.25 6.19
N ASP A 35 16.02 -14.04 5.94
CA ASP A 35 15.54 -13.13 4.89
C ASP A 35 14.03 -12.79 4.97
N GLN A 36 13.41 -12.98 6.14
CA GLN A 36 12.06 -12.47 6.42
C GLN A 36 12.09 -10.94 6.32
N VAL A 37 11.16 -10.38 5.56
CA VAL A 37 11.02 -8.94 5.35
C VAL A 37 9.93 -8.38 6.26
N ASP A 38 8.78 -9.08 6.33
CA ASP A 38 7.62 -8.63 7.11
C ASP A 38 6.84 -9.81 7.68
N ALA A 39 6.08 -9.54 8.74
CA ALA A 39 5.11 -10.44 9.35
C ALA A 39 3.83 -9.66 9.63
N ILE A 40 2.75 -9.95 8.90
CA ILE A 40 1.50 -9.21 8.94
C ILE A 40 0.42 -10.12 9.53
N ALA A 41 0.03 -9.83 10.76
CA ALA A 41 -1.06 -10.53 11.42
C ALA A 41 -2.43 -9.99 10.97
N ALA A 42 -3.41 -10.88 10.92
CA ALA A 42 -4.80 -10.57 10.63
C ALA A 42 -5.73 -11.41 11.52
N ALA A 43 -7.01 -11.53 11.21
CA ALA A 43 -7.98 -12.16 12.12
C ALA A 43 -7.65 -13.64 12.45
N THR A 44 -7.33 -14.44 11.43
CA THR A 44 -7.02 -15.87 11.54
C THR A 44 -5.78 -16.28 10.75
N THR A 45 -5.06 -15.31 10.16
CA THR A 45 -3.92 -15.56 9.29
C THR A 45 -2.72 -14.72 9.66
N LEU A 46 -1.53 -15.24 9.33
CA LEU A 46 -0.26 -14.53 9.41
C LEU A 46 0.40 -14.59 8.04
N LEU A 47 0.63 -13.44 7.43
CA LEU A 47 1.36 -13.34 6.17
C LEU A 47 2.83 -13.05 6.46
N LEU A 48 3.72 -13.88 5.95
CA LEU A 48 5.16 -13.67 5.98
C LEU A 48 5.66 -13.34 4.57
N THR A 49 6.49 -12.31 4.45
CA THR A 49 7.15 -11.96 3.19
C THR A 49 8.65 -12.14 3.29
N PHE A 50 9.30 -12.47 2.17
CA PHE A 50 10.72 -12.81 2.12
C PHE A 50 11.44 -12.07 0.99
N ALA A 51 12.74 -11.83 1.18
CA ALA A 51 13.57 -11.16 0.19
C ALA A 51 13.77 -11.99 -1.10
N THR A 52 13.71 -13.32 -1.02
CA THR A 52 13.92 -14.22 -2.17
C THR A 52 12.92 -15.39 -2.19
N PRO A 53 12.62 -15.95 -3.38
CA PRO A 53 11.80 -17.16 -3.47
C PRO A 53 12.37 -18.36 -2.71
N ASN A 54 13.70 -18.53 -2.72
CA ASN A 54 14.37 -19.63 -2.02
C ASN A 54 14.19 -19.51 -0.49
N SER A 55 14.21 -18.29 0.04
CA SER A 55 13.98 -18.07 1.47
C SER A 55 12.54 -18.38 1.85
N ALA A 56 11.56 -18.05 1.01
CA ALA A 56 10.16 -18.40 1.22
C ALA A 56 9.96 -19.93 1.21
N ALA A 57 10.54 -20.64 0.24
CA ALA A 57 10.46 -22.10 0.16
C ALA A 57 11.07 -22.79 1.40
N ALA A 58 12.28 -22.37 1.81
CA ALA A 58 12.93 -22.91 3.00
C ALA A 58 12.14 -22.59 4.30
N ALA A 59 11.49 -21.43 4.35
CA ALA A 59 10.63 -21.05 5.46
C ALA A 59 9.37 -21.94 5.52
N ALA A 60 8.75 -22.26 4.38
CA ALA A 60 7.58 -23.12 4.33
C ALA A 60 7.84 -24.51 4.93
N GLU A 61 9.01 -25.10 4.65
CA GLU A 61 9.43 -26.37 5.25
C GLU A 61 9.62 -26.25 6.77
N ARG A 62 10.32 -25.20 7.21
CA ARG A 62 10.63 -24.99 8.62
C ARG A 62 9.39 -24.70 9.48
N LEU A 63 8.41 -24.01 8.91
CA LEU A 63 7.19 -23.62 9.61
C LEU A 63 6.27 -24.80 9.91
N GLN A 64 6.38 -25.93 9.21
CA GLN A 64 5.58 -27.14 9.50
C GLN A 64 5.81 -27.65 10.93
N ASP A 65 7.04 -27.58 11.40
CA ASP A 65 7.45 -28.02 12.75
C ASP A 65 7.57 -26.86 13.74
N PHE A 66 7.30 -25.62 13.32
CA PHE A 66 7.42 -24.45 14.18
C PHE A 66 6.33 -24.47 15.26
N ARG A 67 6.74 -24.21 16.48
CA ARG A 67 5.86 -24.03 17.64
C ARG A 67 6.28 -22.77 18.35
N PRO A 68 5.39 -21.76 18.47
CA PRO A 68 5.72 -20.56 19.21
C PRO A 68 5.95 -20.92 20.68
N THR A 69 7.07 -20.48 21.23
CA THR A 69 7.27 -20.50 22.68
C THR A 69 6.54 -19.33 23.29
N ALA A 70 5.84 -19.57 24.41
CA ALA A 70 5.18 -18.49 25.12
C ALA A 70 6.21 -17.37 25.44
N HIS A 71 6.00 -16.21 24.85
CA HIS A 71 6.88 -15.07 25.11
C HIS A 71 6.41 -14.46 26.44
N THR A 72 7.24 -14.60 27.48
CA THR A 72 7.12 -13.80 28.70
C THR A 72 7.77 -12.45 28.41
N GLY A 73 7.10 -11.65 27.57
CA GLY A 73 7.52 -10.27 27.30
C GLY A 73 7.37 -9.37 28.53
N GLU A 74 7.84 -8.16 28.43
CA GLU A 74 7.59 -7.08 29.38
C GLU A 74 6.08 -6.95 29.67
N ASP A 75 5.71 -6.46 30.86
CA ASP A 75 4.31 -6.22 31.19
C ASP A 75 3.66 -5.34 30.11
N PRO A 76 2.45 -5.71 29.59
CA PRO A 76 1.79 -4.97 28.53
C PRO A 76 1.62 -3.50 28.92
N ARG A 77 2.02 -2.59 28.05
CA ARG A 77 1.81 -1.16 28.25
C ARG A 77 0.32 -0.84 28.21
N LEU A 78 -0.17 -0.06 29.16
CA LEU A 78 -1.55 0.45 29.15
C LEU A 78 -1.63 1.78 28.41
N VAL A 79 -2.47 1.85 27.40
CA VAL A 79 -2.79 3.06 26.63
C VAL A 79 -4.22 3.48 26.94
N GLU A 80 -4.41 4.70 27.46
CA GLU A 80 -5.74 5.25 27.71
C GLU A 80 -6.12 6.21 26.58
N ILE A 81 -7.36 6.10 26.08
CA ILE A 81 -7.89 6.91 24.98
C ILE A 81 -9.20 7.57 25.44
N ASP A 82 -9.22 8.89 25.48
CA ASP A 82 -10.42 9.67 25.79
C ASP A 82 -11.37 9.68 24.60
N VAL A 83 -12.65 9.36 24.83
CA VAL A 83 -13.68 9.22 23.80
C VAL A 83 -14.91 10.03 24.18
N LEU A 84 -15.34 10.90 23.28
CA LEU A 84 -16.67 11.50 23.29
C LEU A 84 -17.62 10.55 22.53
N TYR A 85 -18.61 9.97 23.22
CA TYR A 85 -19.54 9.01 22.62
C TYR A 85 -20.68 9.73 21.89
N ASP A 86 -20.34 10.30 20.74
CA ASP A 86 -21.22 11.08 19.85
C ASP A 86 -21.33 10.45 18.44
N GLY A 87 -20.96 9.18 18.31
CA GLY A 87 -20.91 8.49 17.02
C GLY A 87 -22.29 8.32 16.38
N ASP A 88 -22.31 8.47 15.05
CA ASP A 88 -23.55 8.38 14.25
C ASP A 88 -24.28 7.04 14.39
N ASP A 89 -23.55 5.97 14.72
CA ASP A 89 -24.09 4.60 14.77
C ASP A 89 -24.24 4.08 16.22
N LEU A 90 -24.05 4.93 17.24
CA LEU A 90 -24.01 4.49 18.63
C LEU A 90 -25.33 3.82 19.08
N ASP A 91 -26.46 4.35 18.65
CA ASP A 91 -27.77 3.79 19.00
C ASP A 91 -28.04 2.48 18.23
N GLU A 92 -27.70 2.43 16.93
CA GLU A 92 -27.80 1.21 16.11
C GLU A 92 -26.88 0.10 16.64
N ALA A 93 -25.66 0.44 17.01
CA ALA A 93 -24.70 -0.50 17.60
C ALA A 93 -25.21 -1.06 18.95
N ALA A 94 -25.84 -0.23 19.79
CA ALA A 94 -26.45 -0.65 21.04
C ALA A 94 -27.60 -1.66 20.79
N GLU A 95 -28.48 -1.39 19.84
CA GLU A 95 -29.55 -2.30 19.45
C GLU A 95 -29.00 -3.64 18.93
N LEU A 96 -27.99 -3.62 18.03
CA LEU A 96 -27.34 -4.82 17.50
C LEU A 96 -26.67 -5.66 18.60
N MET A 97 -26.15 -5.01 19.65
CA MET A 97 -25.55 -5.66 20.80
C MET A 97 -26.57 -6.06 21.87
N GLY A 98 -27.86 -5.71 21.71
CA GLY A 98 -28.91 -5.98 22.67
C GLY A 98 -28.76 -5.19 23.98
N MET A 99 -28.18 -4.00 23.92
CA MET A 99 -27.89 -3.12 25.05
C MET A 99 -28.62 -1.78 24.92
N SER A 100 -28.71 -1.00 26.02
CA SER A 100 -29.02 0.42 25.92
C SER A 100 -27.78 1.19 25.47
N ARG A 101 -27.96 2.43 25.01
CA ARG A 101 -26.85 3.34 24.68
C ARG A 101 -25.84 3.46 25.83
N GLU A 102 -26.37 3.71 27.04
CA GLU A 102 -25.55 3.81 28.25
C GLU A 102 -24.86 2.49 28.58
N GLY A 103 -25.55 1.36 28.39
CA GLY A 103 -25.02 0.02 28.59
C GLY A 103 -23.87 -0.29 27.64
N LEU A 104 -23.99 0.11 26.36
CA LEU A 104 -22.90 -0.04 25.39
C LEU A 104 -21.67 0.81 25.76
N ILE A 105 -21.88 2.06 26.19
CA ILE A 105 -20.81 2.95 26.64
C ILE A 105 -20.11 2.36 27.87
N GLU A 106 -20.87 1.89 28.87
CA GLU A 106 -20.34 1.27 30.07
C GLU A 106 -19.54 0.01 29.75
N TRP A 107 -20.09 -0.87 28.89
CA TRP A 107 -19.38 -2.06 28.42
C TRP A 107 -18.08 -1.71 27.71
N HIS A 108 -18.10 -0.78 26.74
CA HIS A 108 -16.93 -0.41 25.95
C HIS A 108 -15.82 0.23 26.81
N THR A 109 -16.18 1.00 27.83
CA THR A 109 -15.23 1.68 28.74
C THR A 109 -14.74 0.80 29.88
N SER A 110 -15.53 -0.16 30.36
CA SER A 110 -15.13 -1.12 31.40
C SER A 110 -14.33 -2.31 30.86
N THR A 111 -14.49 -2.62 29.57
CA THR A 111 -13.70 -3.65 28.89
C THR A 111 -12.24 -3.25 28.81
N GLU A 112 -11.34 -4.15 29.23
CA GLU A 112 -9.92 -4.04 28.92
C GLU A 112 -9.67 -4.64 27.54
N TRP A 113 -9.13 -3.84 26.64
CA TRP A 113 -8.88 -4.23 25.26
C TRP A 113 -7.41 -4.65 25.07
N LEU A 114 -7.19 -5.73 24.32
CA LEU A 114 -5.89 -6.18 23.88
C LEU A 114 -5.68 -5.77 22.43
N ALA A 115 -4.62 -5.01 22.16
CA ALA A 115 -4.19 -4.69 20.81
C ALA A 115 -3.67 -5.94 20.11
N ALA A 116 -4.44 -6.48 19.17
CA ALA A 116 -4.14 -7.75 18.53
C ALA A 116 -3.15 -7.60 17.37
N PHE A 117 -3.42 -6.70 16.44
CA PHE A 117 -2.58 -6.45 15.27
C PHE A 117 -2.84 -5.07 14.66
N GLY A 118 -1.82 -4.55 13.94
CA GLY A 118 -1.97 -3.37 13.10
C GLY A 118 -2.34 -3.75 11.66
N GLY A 119 -3.11 -2.91 10.97
CA GLY A 119 -3.49 -3.16 9.58
C GLY A 119 -4.29 -2.00 9.01
N PHE A 120 -4.85 -2.14 7.81
CA PHE A 120 -5.71 -1.16 7.15
C PHE A 120 -5.02 0.18 6.85
N ALA A 121 -4.52 0.90 7.87
CA ALA A 121 -3.84 2.19 7.73
C ALA A 121 -2.79 2.38 8.84
N PRO A 122 -1.78 3.26 8.67
CA PRO A 122 -0.79 3.56 9.70
C PRO A 122 -1.44 3.98 11.01
N GLY A 123 -1.16 3.24 12.09
CA GLY A 123 -1.75 3.48 13.41
C GLY A 123 -3.17 2.95 13.60
N PHE A 124 -3.76 2.26 12.62
CA PHE A 124 -5.02 1.55 12.82
C PHE A 124 -4.73 0.19 13.47
N THR A 125 -5.08 0.06 14.74
CA THR A 125 -4.86 -1.16 15.51
C THR A 125 -6.18 -1.81 15.86
N TYR A 126 -6.30 -3.10 15.54
CA TYR A 126 -7.46 -3.93 15.88
C TYR A 126 -7.33 -4.40 17.31
N CYS A 127 -8.25 -3.97 18.18
CA CYS A 127 -8.28 -4.33 19.59
C CYS A 127 -9.44 -5.30 19.86
N THR A 128 -9.19 -6.40 20.58
CA THR A 128 -10.19 -7.39 21.01
C THR A 128 -10.33 -7.34 22.53
N PRO A 129 -11.47 -7.75 23.14
CA PRO A 129 -11.54 -7.89 24.59
C PRO A 129 -10.43 -8.80 25.12
N ALA A 130 -9.78 -8.38 26.20
CA ALA A 130 -8.74 -9.18 26.86
C ALA A 130 -9.33 -10.41 27.56
N ASP A 131 -10.56 -10.30 28.03
CA ASP A 131 -11.35 -11.38 28.62
C ASP A 131 -12.20 -12.05 27.54
N PRO A 132 -12.00 -13.33 27.22
CA PRO A 132 -12.79 -14.05 26.22
C PRO A 132 -14.28 -14.12 26.54
N GLU A 133 -14.70 -13.98 27.80
CA GLU A 133 -16.12 -13.94 28.18
C GLU A 133 -16.81 -12.67 27.68
N GLN A 134 -16.06 -11.63 27.38
CA GLN A 134 -16.56 -10.36 26.81
C GLN A 134 -16.50 -10.32 25.28
N ASN A 135 -16.13 -11.43 24.61
CA ASN A 135 -16.11 -11.50 23.16
C ASN A 135 -17.49 -11.20 22.58
N PHE A 136 -17.51 -10.46 21.50
CA PHE A 136 -18.70 -10.02 20.79
C PHE A 136 -18.54 -10.21 19.29
N ASN A 137 -19.62 -10.11 18.57
CA ASN A 137 -19.59 -10.04 17.11
C ASN A 137 -20.70 -9.10 16.64
N ILE A 138 -20.32 -8.02 15.97
CA ILE A 138 -21.25 -7.04 15.42
C ILE A 138 -21.00 -6.89 13.93
N GLU A 139 -22.06 -6.94 13.14
CA GLU A 139 -21.94 -6.84 11.68
C GLU A 139 -21.48 -5.43 11.27
N ARG A 140 -20.73 -5.40 10.16
CA ARG A 140 -20.42 -4.13 9.49
C ARG A 140 -21.69 -3.53 8.91
N ARG A 141 -21.63 -2.24 8.65
CA ARG A 141 -22.70 -1.56 7.92
C ARG A 141 -22.89 -2.16 6.52
N ALA A 142 -24.13 -2.37 6.12
CA ALA A 142 -24.45 -2.86 4.77
C ALA A 142 -23.92 -1.94 3.65
N THR A 143 -23.87 -0.63 3.93
CA THR A 143 -23.27 0.35 3.01
C THR A 143 -22.12 1.06 3.72
N PRO A 144 -20.85 0.76 3.34
CA PRO A 144 -19.69 1.45 3.88
C PRO A 144 -19.70 2.95 3.57
N ARG A 145 -19.19 3.76 4.52
CA ARG A 145 -18.97 5.19 4.27
C ARG A 145 -17.78 5.39 3.34
N THR A 146 -17.88 6.36 2.46
CA THR A 146 -16.77 6.77 1.58
C THR A 146 -15.67 7.52 2.35
N ALA A 147 -16.04 8.16 3.47
CA ALA A 147 -15.13 8.92 4.33
C ALA A 147 -15.57 8.81 5.79
N VAL A 148 -14.85 8.07 6.61
CA VAL A 148 -14.93 8.06 8.07
C VAL A 148 -13.94 9.10 8.58
N PRO A 149 -14.33 10.02 9.50
CA PRO A 149 -13.41 11.03 10.03
C PRO A 149 -12.21 10.44 10.78
N ALA A 150 -11.10 11.16 10.79
CA ALA A 150 -9.99 10.88 11.70
C ALA A 150 -10.45 11.01 13.16
N GLY A 151 -9.99 10.11 14.03
CA GLY A 151 -10.39 10.05 15.43
C GLY A 151 -11.72 9.32 15.67
N ALA A 152 -12.43 8.86 14.62
CA ALA A 152 -13.63 8.06 14.82
C ALA A 152 -13.29 6.73 15.52
N VAL A 153 -13.98 6.42 16.61
CA VAL A 153 -13.90 5.17 17.37
C VAL A 153 -15.04 4.28 16.91
N GLY A 154 -14.71 3.05 16.49
CA GLY A 154 -15.72 2.14 15.95
C GLY A 154 -15.51 0.70 16.36
N ILE A 155 -16.58 -0.10 16.20
CA ILE A 155 -16.57 -1.55 16.41
C ILE A 155 -17.11 -2.27 15.17
N ALA A 156 -16.55 -3.44 14.89
CA ALA A 156 -17.05 -4.38 13.88
C ALA A 156 -16.44 -5.77 14.07
N GLY A 157 -17.19 -6.82 13.77
CA GLY A 157 -16.76 -8.18 14.09
C GLY A 157 -16.50 -8.29 15.60
N GLY A 158 -15.38 -8.81 15.97
CA GLY A 158 -14.90 -8.90 17.37
C GLY A 158 -13.90 -7.83 17.76
N PHE A 159 -13.87 -6.67 17.08
CA PHE A 159 -12.81 -5.67 17.24
C PHE A 159 -13.35 -4.26 17.52
N SER A 160 -12.57 -3.52 18.31
CA SER A 160 -12.65 -2.06 18.43
C SER A 160 -11.40 -1.44 17.83
N ALA A 161 -11.51 -0.27 17.20
CA ALA A 161 -10.38 0.49 16.68
C ALA A 161 -10.68 1.99 16.59
N VAL A 162 -9.62 2.78 16.45
CA VAL A 162 -9.69 4.22 16.16
C VAL A 162 -9.17 4.46 14.74
N TYR A 163 -9.93 5.17 13.93
CA TYR A 163 -9.50 5.60 12.59
C TYR A 163 -8.44 6.70 12.71
N PRO A 164 -7.17 6.46 12.35
CA PRO A 164 -6.11 7.46 12.53
C PRO A 164 -6.21 8.64 11.55
N ARG A 165 -6.98 8.46 10.47
CA ARG A 165 -7.13 9.44 9.39
C ARG A 165 -8.45 9.24 8.65
N VAL A 166 -8.84 10.23 7.84
CA VAL A 166 -10.00 10.09 6.97
C VAL A 166 -9.80 8.92 6.02
N SER A 167 -10.71 7.94 6.05
CA SER A 167 -10.62 6.69 5.28
C SER A 167 -12.02 6.16 4.96
N PRO A 168 -12.22 5.42 3.88
CA PRO A 168 -13.48 4.67 3.72
C PRO A 168 -13.60 3.60 4.80
N GLY A 169 -14.82 3.28 5.25
CA GLY A 169 -15.02 2.23 6.26
C GLY A 169 -16.48 1.89 6.53
N GLY A 170 -16.72 0.65 6.97
CA GLY A 170 -18.05 0.13 7.26
C GLY A 170 -18.26 -0.26 8.73
N TRP A 171 -17.45 0.25 9.66
CA TRP A 171 -17.61 -0.04 11.08
C TRP A 171 -18.70 0.82 11.70
N GLN A 172 -19.31 0.32 12.78
CA GLN A 172 -20.28 1.07 13.59
C GLN A 172 -19.53 2.09 14.43
N LEU A 173 -19.79 3.37 14.21
CA LEU A 173 -19.09 4.46 14.89
C LEU A 173 -19.74 4.76 16.23
N LEU A 174 -18.99 4.60 17.32
CA LEU A 174 -19.44 4.82 18.70
C LEU A 174 -19.19 6.25 19.16
N GLY A 175 -18.12 6.88 18.67
CA GLY A 175 -17.72 8.21 19.16
C GLY A 175 -16.48 8.72 18.47
N THR A 176 -15.93 9.80 19.04
CA THR A 176 -14.74 10.47 18.51
C THR A 176 -13.67 10.64 19.58
N THR A 177 -12.40 10.70 19.15
CA THR A 177 -11.25 11.07 19.99
C THR A 177 -10.37 12.08 19.26
N THR A 178 -9.66 12.92 20.02
CA THR A 178 -8.60 13.80 19.50
C THR A 178 -7.20 13.24 19.75
N THR A 179 -7.10 12.06 20.36
CA THR A 179 -5.83 11.40 20.62
C THR A 179 -5.17 11.00 19.28
N PRO A 180 -3.95 11.49 19.00
CA PRO A 180 -3.28 11.13 17.75
C PRO A 180 -2.83 9.66 17.79
N MET A 181 -3.37 8.85 16.87
CA MET A 181 -3.03 7.43 16.78
C MET A 181 -1.71 7.18 16.05
N TRP A 182 -1.22 8.17 15.32
CA TRP A 182 0.01 8.09 14.51
C TRP A 182 0.79 9.40 14.54
N GLU A 183 2.07 9.29 14.87
CA GLU A 183 3.04 10.37 14.80
C GLU A 183 4.34 9.85 14.17
N SER A 184 4.62 10.21 12.93
CA SER A 184 5.75 9.65 12.15
C SER A 184 7.13 9.89 12.77
N ASP A 185 7.27 10.94 13.58
CA ASP A 185 8.52 11.30 14.26
C ASP A 185 8.66 10.66 15.64
N ALA A 186 7.58 10.04 16.16
CA ALA A 186 7.62 9.33 17.43
C ALA A 186 8.31 7.95 17.28
N GLN A 187 8.82 7.43 18.40
CA GLN A 187 9.36 6.09 18.48
C GLN A 187 8.73 5.38 19.69
N PRO A 188 7.80 4.49 19.42
CA PRO A 188 7.25 4.04 18.14
C PRO A 188 6.28 5.05 17.52
N PRO A 189 6.05 5.05 16.16
CA PRO A 189 5.18 6.01 15.51
C PRO A 189 3.68 5.76 15.73
N ALA A 190 3.28 4.49 15.92
CA ALA A 190 1.91 4.13 16.29
C ALA A 190 1.74 4.25 17.81
N LEU A 191 0.68 4.95 18.25
CA LEU A 191 0.36 5.09 19.67
C LEU A 191 0.09 3.73 20.30
N VAL A 192 -0.73 2.91 19.65
CA VAL A 192 -1.10 1.56 20.09
C VAL A 192 -0.37 0.54 19.22
N GLN A 193 0.31 -0.40 19.87
CA GLN A 193 1.06 -1.47 19.21
C GLN A 193 0.49 -2.85 19.56
N PRO A 194 0.68 -3.85 18.71
CA PRO A 194 0.32 -5.22 19.06
C PRO A 194 0.91 -5.63 20.40
N GLY A 195 0.06 -6.18 21.27
CA GLY A 195 0.41 -6.57 22.64
C GLY A 195 0.10 -5.52 23.72
N ASP A 196 -0.15 -4.26 23.35
CA ASP A 196 -0.58 -3.23 24.32
C ASP A 196 -1.98 -3.54 24.89
N ARG A 197 -2.23 -3.05 26.11
CA ARG A 197 -3.58 -2.94 26.69
C ARG A 197 -4.14 -1.57 26.37
N VAL A 198 -5.40 -1.52 25.98
CA VAL A 198 -6.11 -0.27 25.67
C VAL A 198 -7.31 -0.14 26.58
N ARG A 199 -7.54 1.07 27.09
CA ARG A 199 -8.73 1.43 27.86
C ARG A 199 -9.34 2.71 27.30
N TYR A 200 -10.61 2.64 26.91
CA TYR A 200 -11.36 3.82 26.51
C TYR A 200 -11.97 4.50 27.73
N ARG A 201 -11.90 5.83 27.78
CA ARG A 201 -12.50 6.64 28.85
C ARG A 201 -13.56 7.57 28.28
N ALA A 202 -14.78 7.50 28.80
CA ALA A 202 -15.82 8.42 28.40
C ALA A 202 -15.55 9.82 28.94
N VAL A 203 -15.59 10.83 28.04
CA VAL A 203 -15.45 12.24 28.39
C VAL A 203 -16.65 13.04 27.89
N SER A 204 -16.94 14.15 28.54
CA SER A 204 -18.06 15.05 28.16
C SER A 204 -17.66 16.09 27.10
N SER A 205 -16.37 16.26 26.86
CA SER A 205 -15.82 17.15 25.83
C SER A 205 -14.40 16.73 25.47
N LEU A 206 -14.02 16.97 24.24
CA LEU A 206 -12.65 16.79 23.77
C LEU A 206 -11.96 18.16 23.65
N PRO A 207 -10.62 18.22 23.83
CA PRO A 207 -9.88 19.44 23.54
C PRO A 207 -9.98 19.79 22.04
N ASP A 208 -9.87 21.07 21.70
CA ASP A 208 -9.83 21.49 20.30
C ASP A 208 -8.66 20.79 19.59
N VAL A 209 -8.94 20.23 18.40
CA VAL A 209 -7.92 19.54 17.62
C VAL A 209 -6.87 20.55 17.15
N VAL A 210 -5.68 20.46 17.68
CA VAL A 210 -4.53 21.09 17.02
C VAL A 210 -4.31 20.29 15.72
N SER A 211 -4.65 20.93 14.61
CA SER A 211 -4.63 20.40 13.24
C SER A 211 -3.61 19.28 13.04
N THR A 212 -4.08 18.08 12.70
CA THR A 212 -3.24 17.00 12.20
C THR A 212 -2.47 17.50 10.98
N THR A 213 -1.18 17.24 10.97
CA THR A 213 -0.27 17.64 9.88
C THR A 213 -0.87 17.26 8.53
N PRO A 214 -0.99 18.19 7.58
CA PRO A 214 -1.49 17.85 6.25
C PRO A 214 -0.62 16.75 5.61
N PHE A 215 -1.26 15.93 4.79
CA PHE A 215 -0.63 14.95 3.92
C PHE A 215 0.78 15.36 3.48
N GLY A 216 1.81 14.62 3.93
CA GLY A 216 3.20 14.77 3.55
C GLY A 216 3.88 16.07 3.96
N ARG A 217 5.20 16.08 3.95
CA ARG A 217 6.03 17.26 4.20
C ARG A 217 6.47 17.89 2.88
N ARG A 218 6.53 19.23 2.81
CA ARG A 218 7.21 19.92 1.71
C ARG A 218 8.67 20.06 2.05
N THR A 219 9.52 19.39 1.29
CA THR A 219 10.97 19.49 1.44
C THR A 219 11.49 20.79 0.83
N PRO A 220 12.15 21.66 1.58
CA PRO A 220 12.89 22.78 0.99
C PRO A 220 14.06 22.23 0.16
N ALA A 221 14.22 22.71 -1.08
CA ALA A 221 15.33 22.33 -1.94
C ALA A 221 16.68 22.76 -1.34
N ARG A 222 17.48 21.81 -0.83
CA ARG A 222 18.81 22.12 -0.26
C ARG A 222 19.81 22.61 -1.30
N LEU A 223 19.76 22.06 -2.52
CA LEU A 223 20.52 22.52 -3.69
C LEU A 223 19.57 22.58 -4.88
N PRO A 224 18.96 23.74 -5.14
CA PRO A 224 18.04 23.94 -6.24
C PRO A 224 18.64 23.49 -7.57
N ARG A 225 17.97 22.59 -8.29
CA ARG A 225 18.46 22.09 -9.56
C ARG A 225 17.46 22.29 -10.70
N MET A 226 16.19 21.99 -10.45
CA MET A 226 15.13 22.11 -11.46
C MET A 226 13.93 22.81 -10.84
N GLU A 227 13.29 23.69 -11.60
CA GLU A 227 12.00 24.29 -11.30
C GLU A 227 10.90 23.59 -12.10
N VAL A 228 9.78 23.30 -11.47
CA VAL A 228 8.63 22.64 -12.08
C VAL A 228 7.76 23.68 -12.78
N LEU A 229 7.74 23.66 -14.11
CA LEU A 229 6.91 24.53 -14.94
C LEU A 229 5.56 23.91 -15.26
N ASP A 230 5.44 22.58 -15.18
CA ASP A 230 4.21 21.81 -15.31
C ASP A 230 4.46 20.46 -14.62
N ALA A 231 3.55 20.04 -13.75
CA ALA A 231 3.66 18.79 -13.00
C ALA A 231 2.85 17.64 -13.65
N GLY A 232 2.14 17.88 -14.74
CA GLY A 232 1.27 16.90 -15.39
C GLY A 232 0.06 16.51 -14.54
N LEU A 233 -0.48 15.33 -14.80
CA LEU A 233 -1.63 14.82 -14.04
C LEU A 233 -1.24 14.42 -12.61
N LEU A 234 -0.08 13.80 -12.46
CA LEU A 234 0.45 13.38 -11.15
C LEU A 234 1.96 13.21 -11.22
N THR A 235 2.68 13.86 -10.32
CA THR A 235 4.12 13.66 -10.14
C THR A 235 4.43 13.43 -8.66
N LEU A 236 5.08 12.31 -8.36
CA LEU A 236 5.40 11.84 -7.01
C LEU A 236 6.90 11.63 -6.85
N PHE A 237 7.39 11.78 -5.63
CA PHE A 237 8.70 11.29 -5.25
C PHE A 237 8.62 9.79 -4.99
N GLN A 238 9.53 9.00 -5.56
CA GLN A 238 9.56 7.57 -5.36
C GLN A 238 10.98 7.04 -5.23
N ASP A 239 11.19 6.12 -4.30
CA ASP A 239 12.42 5.35 -4.15
C ASP A 239 12.11 3.84 -4.12
N GLN A 240 12.80 3.05 -3.30
CA GLN A 240 12.50 1.61 -3.15
C GLN A 240 11.40 1.31 -2.14
N GLY A 241 10.82 2.34 -1.51
CA GLY A 241 9.79 2.18 -0.50
C GLY A 241 10.32 1.85 0.90
N ARG A 242 9.39 1.46 1.79
CA ARG A 242 9.61 1.22 3.23
C ARG A 242 9.15 -0.18 3.67
N PRO A 243 9.77 -1.26 3.16
CA PRO A 243 9.38 -2.63 3.50
C PRO A 243 9.60 -2.92 5.01
N GLY A 244 8.90 -3.94 5.54
CA GLY A 244 9.05 -4.37 6.93
C GLY A 244 8.30 -3.49 7.93
N ARG A 245 7.17 -2.89 7.52
CA ARG A 245 6.34 -2.02 8.36
C ARG A 245 4.85 -2.41 8.35
N GLY A 246 4.53 -3.59 7.81
CA GLY A 246 3.15 -4.05 7.69
C GLY A 246 2.44 -4.20 9.04
N ASN A 247 3.16 -4.60 10.09
CA ASN A 247 2.65 -4.68 11.46
C ASN A 247 2.18 -3.32 12.04
N LEU A 248 2.59 -2.21 11.43
CA LEU A 248 2.15 -0.86 11.77
C LEU A 248 1.02 -0.35 10.85
N GLY A 249 0.52 -1.20 9.93
CA GLY A 249 -0.45 -0.80 8.90
C GLY A 249 0.18 0.00 7.75
N VAL A 250 1.50 -0.08 7.56
CA VAL A 250 2.24 0.69 6.55
C VAL A 250 2.67 -0.23 5.41
N THR A 251 2.22 0.10 4.19
CA THR A 251 2.64 -0.61 2.98
C THR A 251 4.07 -0.22 2.56
N PRO A 252 4.75 -1.08 1.79
CA PRO A 252 6.07 -0.75 1.28
C PRO A 252 6.10 0.50 0.42
N SER A 253 5.07 0.77 -0.40
CA SER A 253 5.08 1.84 -1.41
C SER A 253 6.31 1.74 -2.35
N GLY A 254 6.88 2.86 -2.77
CA GLY A 254 8.01 2.89 -3.71
C GLY A 254 7.59 3.05 -5.16
N ALA A 255 8.55 3.10 -6.07
CA ALA A 255 8.29 3.19 -7.50
C ALA A 255 7.38 2.06 -7.97
N ALA A 256 6.30 2.39 -8.71
CA ALA A 256 5.36 1.40 -9.19
C ALA A 256 6.00 0.46 -10.22
N ASP A 257 6.83 1.00 -11.13
CA ASP A 257 7.73 0.26 -12.03
C ASP A 257 9.16 0.43 -11.52
N GLN A 258 9.62 -0.55 -10.72
CA GLN A 258 10.93 -0.50 -10.07
C GLN A 258 12.08 -0.64 -11.06
N ALA A 259 11.89 -1.38 -12.15
CA ALA A 259 12.92 -1.54 -13.18
C ALA A 259 13.17 -0.22 -13.91
N ALA A 260 12.12 0.53 -14.24
CA ALA A 260 12.26 1.83 -14.88
C ALA A 260 12.95 2.85 -13.97
N ALA A 261 12.52 2.96 -12.70
CA ALA A 261 13.13 3.84 -11.71
C ALA A 261 14.62 3.54 -11.49
N ALA A 262 14.96 2.25 -11.32
CA ALA A 262 16.34 1.81 -11.16
C ALA A 262 17.20 2.10 -12.41
N THR A 263 16.64 1.90 -13.61
CA THR A 263 17.35 2.17 -14.88
C THR A 263 17.64 3.66 -15.04
N ALA A 264 16.67 4.54 -14.72
CA ALA A 264 16.88 5.99 -14.76
C ALA A 264 18.03 6.41 -13.83
N ASN A 265 18.05 5.88 -12.61
CA ASN A 265 19.10 6.17 -11.64
C ASN A 265 20.48 5.68 -12.10
N VAL A 266 20.58 4.42 -12.55
CA VAL A 266 21.85 3.86 -13.03
C VAL A 266 22.38 4.64 -14.21
N ALA A 267 21.52 5.06 -15.15
CA ALA A 267 21.91 5.85 -16.32
C ALA A 267 22.61 7.17 -15.96
N VAL A 268 22.16 7.82 -14.87
CA VAL A 268 22.79 9.06 -14.39
C VAL A 268 23.89 8.83 -13.35
N GLY A 269 24.24 7.57 -13.03
CA GLY A 269 25.28 7.21 -12.06
C GLY A 269 24.84 7.35 -10.60
N ASN A 270 23.56 7.31 -10.31
CA ASN A 270 23.02 7.23 -8.95
C ASN A 270 22.95 5.76 -8.46
N PRO A 271 22.87 5.54 -7.14
CA PRO A 271 22.43 4.26 -6.60
C PRO A 271 21.05 3.86 -7.18
N ARG A 272 20.82 2.56 -7.40
CA ARG A 272 19.54 2.06 -7.96
C ARG A 272 18.29 2.52 -7.21
N GLY A 273 18.40 2.68 -5.91
CA GLY A 273 17.30 3.08 -5.03
C GLY A 273 17.25 4.56 -4.69
N ALA A 274 18.01 5.42 -5.38
CA ALA A 274 17.90 6.86 -5.17
C ALA A 274 16.51 7.36 -5.57
N THR A 275 16.06 8.43 -4.91
CA THR A 275 14.75 9.03 -5.19
C THR A 275 14.70 9.57 -6.63
N VAL A 276 13.60 9.26 -7.33
CA VAL A 276 13.22 9.74 -8.66
C VAL A 276 11.87 10.46 -8.61
N LEU A 277 11.52 11.18 -9.68
CA LEU A 277 10.13 11.56 -9.92
C LEU A 277 9.45 10.46 -10.74
N GLU A 278 8.31 9.99 -10.27
CA GLU A 278 7.35 9.17 -11.01
C GLU A 278 6.27 10.09 -11.54
N ASN A 279 6.08 10.14 -12.86
CA ASN A 279 5.18 11.08 -13.51
C ASN A 279 4.15 10.38 -14.39
N ILE A 280 2.92 10.92 -14.37
CA ILE A 280 1.82 10.58 -15.26
C ILE A 280 1.33 11.86 -15.93
N GLY A 281 1.10 11.82 -17.25
CA GLY A 281 0.50 12.92 -18.00
C GLY A 281 1.48 13.99 -18.47
N GLY A 282 2.78 13.70 -18.41
CA GLY A 282 3.84 14.60 -18.84
C GLY A 282 4.32 15.54 -17.74
N ILE A 283 5.50 16.17 -17.95
CA ILE A 283 6.10 17.12 -17.00
C ILE A 283 6.98 18.09 -17.77
N ARG A 284 7.08 19.34 -17.29
CA ARG A 284 8.00 20.34 -17.82
C ARG A 284 8.85 20.93 -16.70
N LEU A 285 10.16 20.84 -16.88
CA LEU A 285 11.15 21.26 -15.89
C LEU A 285 12.13 22.26 -16.49
N ARG A 286 12.47 23.33 -15.76
CA ARG A 286 13.53 24.29 -16.12
C ARG A 286 14.75 24.08 -15.25
N ALA A 287 15.92 23.95 -15.84
CA ALA A 287 17.17 23.86 -15.10
C ALA A 287 17.54 25.21 -14.48
N LEU A 288 17.73 25.26 -13.16
CA LEU A 288 18.23 26.42 -12.43
C LEU A 288 19.76 26.44 -12.45
N THR A 289 20.38 25.29 -12.55
CA THR A 289 21.83 25.08 -12.71
C THR A 289 22.02 23.87 -13.60
N ASP A 290 23.24 23.70 -14.16
CA ASP A 290 23.54 22.53 -14.99
C ASP A 290 23.19 21.22 -14.28
N ALA A 291 22.49 20.33 -14.97
CA ALA A 291 22.04 19.04 -14.47
C ALA A 291 22.26 17.92 -15.49
N VAL A 292 22.53 16.71 -15.03
CA VAL A 292 22.45 15.50 -15.86
C VAL A 292 21.23 14.74 -15.44
N MET A 293 20.36 14.44 -16.38
CA MET A 293 19.11 13.72 -16.10
C MET A 293 18.84 12.61 -17.10
N CYS A 294 17.97 11.68 -16.73
CA CYS A 294 17.52 10.58 -17.58
C CYS A 294 16.04 10.34 -17.35
N VAL A 295 15.33 10.02 -18.44
CA VAL A 295 13.91 9.65 -18.42
C VAL A 295 13.78 8.20 -18.92
N THR A 296 13.00 7.38 -18.20
CA THR A 296 12.72 5.98 -18.53
C THR A 296 11.21 5.69 -18.34
N GLY A 297 10.79 4.45 -18.58
CA GLY A 297 9.42 3.98 -18.38
C GLY A 297 8.58 4.08 -19.66
N ALA A 298 7.40 4.66 -19.56
CA ALA A 298 6.45 4.75 -20.65
C ALA A 298 7.04 5.40 -21.92
N GLN A 299 6.55 4.99 -23.09
CA GLN A 299 6.97 5.58 -24.35
C GLN A 299 6.41 7.00 -24.50
N SER A 300 7.26 7.96 -24.24
CA SER A 300 6.97 9.39 -24.32
C SER A 300 8.00 10.09 -25.19
N ARG A 301 7.60 11.18 -25.79
CA ARG A 301 8.55 12.08 -26.47
C ARG A 301 9.19 12.98 -25.40
N VAL A 302 10.50 12.97 -25.34
CA VAL A 302 11.27 13.83 -24.43
C VAL A 302 11.98 14.89 -25.26
N LEU A 303 11.85 16.15 -24.88
CA LEU A 303 12.46 17.30 -25.56
C LEU A 303 13.40 18.04 -24.62
N LEU A 304 14.61 18.36 -25.06
CA LEU A 304 15.48 19.38 -24.46
C LEU A 304 15.36 20.61 -25.32
N GLU A 305 14.81 21.69 -24.80
CA GLU A 305 14.21 22.77 -25.58
C GLU A 305 13.21 22.16 -26.58
N ASP A 306 13.39 22.31 -27.87
CA ASP A 306 12.56 21.70 -28.91
C ASP A 306 13.21 20.48 -29.57
N MET A 307 14.38 20.07 -29.08
CA MET A 307 15.15 18.95 -29.68
C MET A 307 14.83 17.62 -29.01
N PRO A 308 14.43 16.60 -29.76
CA PRO A 308 14.13 15.29 -29.19
C PRO A 308 15.37 14.60 -28.62
N VAL A 309 15.22 14.01 -27.44
CA VAL A 309 16.23 13.21 -26.77
C VAL A 309 15.69 11.79 -26.53
N ALA A 310 16.57 10.80 -26.55
CA ALA A 310 16.18 9.41 -26.39
C ALA A 310 15.86 9.07 -24.93
N LEU A 311 14.89 8.17 -24.71
CA LEU A 311 14.65 7.54 -23.42
C LEU A 311 15.86 6.69 -23.00
N ALA A 312 16.01 6.50 -21.68
CA ALA A 312 17.08 5.74 -21.04
C ALA A 312 18.52 6.21 -21.40
N ARG A 313 18.63 7.45 -21.89
CA ARG A 313 19.90 8.10 -22.21
C ARG A 313 20.12 9.30 -21.28
N PRO A 314 21.28 9.40 -20.60
CA PRO A 314 21.64 10.60 -19.86
C PRO A 314 21.74 11.81 -20.79
N VAL A 315 21.23 12.94 -20.36
CA VAL A 315 21.32 14.21 -21.09
C VAL A 315 21.80 15.31 -20.16
N LEU A 316 22.74 16.14 -20.65
CA LEU A 316 23.15 17.37 -19.97
C LEU A 316 22.14 18.47 -20.29
N VAL A 317 21.53 19.02 -19.25
CA VAL A 317 20.59 20.14 -19.30
C VAL A 317 21.31 21.34 -18.71
N THR A 318 21.61 22.34 -19.53
CA THR A 318 22.30 23.56 -19.06
C THR A 318 21.35 24.51 -18.32
N ALA A 319 21.91 25.35 -17.46
CA ALA A 319 21.13 26.35 -16.72
C ALA A 319 20.27 27.21 -17.67
N GLY A 320 19.00 27.38 -17.32
CA GLY A 320 17.98 28.09 -18.11
C GLY A 320 17.23 27.22 -19.12
N SER A 321 17.79 26.08 -19.52
CA SER A 321 17.12 25.18 -20.49
C SER A 321 15.93 24.45 -19.90
N THR A 322 14.97 24.15 -20.77
CA THR A 322 13.73 23.45 -20.40
C THR A 322 13.73 22.02 -20.95
N VAL A 323 13.35 21.08 -20.10
CA VAL A 323 13.06 19.68 -20.49
C VAL A 323 11.56 19.47 -20.41
N THR A 324 11.00 18.91 -21.49
CA THR A 324 9.59 18.51 -21.57
C THR A 324 9.51 17.01 -21.79
N VAL A 325 8.75 16.32 -20.94
CA VAL A 325 8.30 14.95 -21.16
C VAL A 325 6.82 15.05 -21.56
N GLU A 326 6.51 14.67 -22.79
CA GLU A 326 5.12 14.68 -23.26
C GLU A 326 4.34 13.50 -22.65
N PRO A 327 3.00 13.54 -22.61
CA PRO A 327 2.17 12.40 -22.20
C PRO A 327 2.55 11.12 -22.95
N ALA A 328 2.47 9.98 -22.27
CA ALA A 328 2.84 8.70 -22.84
C ALA A 328 1.91 8.29 -23.99
N THR A 329 2.50 7.68 -25.02
CA THR A 329 1.76 7.05 -26.14
C THR A 329 1.56 5.55 -25.93
N VAL A 330 2.48 4.88 -25.21
CA VAL A 330 2.39 3.49 -24.76
C VAL A 330 2.94 3.40 -23.35
N GLY A 331 2.23 2.73 -22.47
CA GLY A 331 2.53 2.74 -21.03
C GLY A 331 1.81 3.89 -20.32
N LEU A 332 2.17 4.12 -19.06
CA LEU A 332 1.51 5.11 -18.20
C LEU A 332 2.50 6.04 -17.48
N ARG A 333 3.58 5.47 -16.91
CA ARG A 333 4.47 6.15 -15.97
C ARG A 333 5.85 6.39 -16.55
N ASN A 334 6.33 7.63 -16.43
CA ASN A 334 7.73 7.97 -16.68
C ASN A 334 8.47 8.18 -15.36
N TYR A 335 9.75 7.84 -15.36
CA TYR A 335 10.66 8.03 -14.22
C TYR A 335 11.77 8.97 -14.60
N ILE A 336 11.94 10.03 -13.83
CA ILE A 336 12.93 11.08 -14.06
C ILE A 336 13.96 11.00 -12.94
N ALA A 337 15.21 10.64 -13.28
CA ALA A 337 16.34 10.70 -12.38
C ALA A 337 17.23 11.90 -12.69
N ILE A 338 17.76 12.53 -11.64
CA ILE A 338 18.72 13.61 -11.75
C ILE A 338 19.98 13.18 -11.01
N ARG A 339 21.15 13.36 -11.63
CA ARG A 339 22.45 12.98 -11.02
C ARG A 339 22.64 13.68 -9.68
N GLY A 340 23.04 12.87 -8.70
CA GLY A 340 23.15 13.23 -7.29
C GLY A 340 22.02 12.61 -6.45
N GLY A 341 20.92 12.19 -7.08
CA GLY A 341 19.71 11.76 -6.39
C GLY A 341 18.86 12.93 -5.92
N ILE A 342 17.57 12.83 -6.11
CA ILE A 342 16.63 13.87 -5.68
C ILE A 342 16.55 13.84 -4.16
N VAL A 343 16.58 15.03 -3.55
CA VAL A 343 16.42 15.19 -2.10
C VAL A 343 14.95 15.41 -1.78
N ALA A 344 14.38 14.52 -1.02
CA ALA A 344 13.05 14.65 -0.46
C ALA A 344 13.06 14.16 0.99
N ASP A 345 12.12 14.62 1.82
CA ASP A 345 12.03 14.22 3.21
C ASP A 345 11.65 12.72 3.30
N ALA A 346 12.49 11.97 4.00
CA ALA A 346 12.23 10.57 4.25
C ALA A 346 11.32 10.41 5.47
N GLU A 347 10.35 9.51 5.36
CA GLU A 347 9.47 9.09 6.44
C GLU A 347 9.54 7.58 6.58
N LEU A 348 9.82 7.09 7.78
CA LEU A 348 10.12 5.67 8.03
C LEU A 348 11.25 5.11 7.14
N GLY A 349 12.22 5.94 6.78
CA GLY A 349 13.40 5.56 6.00
C GLY A 349 13.22 5.63 4.47
N SER A 350 12.08 6.07 3.95
CA SER A 350 11.80 6.20 2.52
C SER A 350 11.28 7.58 2.16
N ALA A 351 11.71 8.10 1.01
CA ALA A 351 11.18 9.32 0.39
C ALA A 351 10.02 9.05 -0.59
N SER A 352 9.43 7.85 -0.54
CA SER A 352 8.27 7.53 -1.39
C SER A 352 7.01 8.19 -0.89
N THR A 353 6.30 8.85 -1.80
CA THR A 353 4.93 9.32 -1.59
C THR A 353 3.97 8.14 -1.68
N ASP A 354 3.34 7.77 -0.58
CA ASP A 354 2.31 6.75 -0.49
C ASP A 354 0.94 7.42 -0.56
N VAL A 355 0.20 7.17 -1.63
CA VAL A 355 -1.10 7.84 -1.86
C VAL A 355 -2.23 7.29 -0.99
N LEU A 356 -2.10 6.06 -0.49
CA LEU A 356 -3.11 5.46 0.40
C LEU A 356 -2.90 5.93 1.84
N SER A 357 -1.70 5.76 2.37
CA SER A 357 -1.38 6.09 3.77
C SER A 357 -1.09 7.57 4.00
N GLY A 358 -0.76 8.32 2.94
CA GLY A 358 -0.36 9.72 3.02
C GLY A 358 1.02 9.93 3.66
N LEU A 359 1.85 8.91 3.69
CA LEU A 359 3.22 9.00 4.16
C LEU A 359 4.15 9.52 3.07
N GLY A 360 5.25 10.13 3.49
CA GLY A 360 6.28 10.65 2.61
C GLY A 360 6.01 12.07 2.09
N PRO A 361 6.78 12.54 1.09
CA PRO A 361 6.66 13.91 0.57
C PRO A 361 5.31 14.16 -0.11
N GLN A 362 4.88 15.42 -0.13
CA GLN A 362 3.71 15.81 -0.92
C GLN A 362 3.95 15.63 -2.42
N PRO A 363 2.88 15.36 -3.21
CA PRO A 363 2.97 15.39 -4.65
C PRO A 363 3.58 16.71 -5.16
N VAL A 364 4.38 16.60 -6.21
CA VAL A 364 5.03 17.74 -6.87
C VAL A 364 3.98 18.63 -7.53
N ARG A 365 4.17 19.95 -7.44
CA ARG A 365 3.26 20.97 -7.97
C ARG A 365 4.01 21.97 -8.85
N LEU A 366 3.26 22.69 -9.65
CA LEU A 366 3.76 23.87 -10.38
C LEU A 366 4.48 24.84 -9.44
N GLY A 367 5.67 25.28 -9.81
CA GLY A 367 6.50 26.19 -9.05
C GLY A 367 7.36 25.54 -7.96
N ASP A 368 7.22 24.24 -7.72
CA ASP A 368 8.12 23.52 -6.82
C ASP A 368 9.55 23.50 -7.38
N VAL A 369 10.52 23.49 -6.48
CA VAL A 369 11.94 23.40 -6.82
C VAL A 369 12.50 22.06 -6.36
N ILE A 370 12.98 21.28 -7.32
CA ILE A 370 13.62 19.99 -7.07
C ILE A 370 15.09 20.19 -6.76
N GLY A 371 15.51 19.75 -5.58
CA GLY A 371 16.91 19.74 -5.14
C GLY A 371 17.57 18.40 -5.31
N VAL A 372 18.90 18.39 -5.43
CA VAL A 372 19.71 17.17 -5.49
C VAL A 372 20.94 17.28 -4.58
N LEU A 373 21.59 16.14 -4.29
CA LEU A 373 22.90 16.15 -3.64
C LEU A 373 24.00 16.61 -4.60
N PRO A 374 25.10 17.19 -4.08
CA PRO A 374 26.23 17.63 -4.90
C PRO A 374 26.85 16.43 -5.64
N ARG A 375 26.99 16.54 -6.94
CA ARG A 375 27.67 15.56 -7.80
C ARG A 375 28.26 16.27 -9.03
N SER A 376 29.31 15.66 -9.60
CA SER A 376 29.88 16.13 -10.88
C SER A 376 28.84 16.03 -12.01
N THR A 377 28.81 17.04 -12.86
CA THR A 377 27.98 17.06 -14.09
C THR A 377 28.68 16.40 -15.28
N ALA A 378 29.85 15.79 -15.09
CA ALA A 378 30.54 15.06 -16.16
C ALA A 378 29.65 13.94 -16.70
N MET A 379 29.45 13.92 -18.03
CA MET A 379 28.64 12.91 -18.72
C MET A 379 29.31 11.53 -18.71
N THR A 380 28.49 10.50 -18.64
CA THR A 380 28.84 9.13 -19.02
C THR A 380 28.01 8.76 -20.24
N ASP A 381 28.60 8.19 -21.27
CA ASP A 381 27.90 7.81 -22.52
C ASP A 381 27.08 6.51 -22.42
N ALA A 382 26.68 6.13 -21.23
CA ALA A 382 25.92 4.90 -21.01
C ALA A 382 24.45 5.09 -21.41
N GLN A 383 24.11 4.77 -22.65
CA GLN A 383 22.72 4.53 -23.02
C GLN A 383 22.33 3.12 -22.57
N LEU A 384 21.25 3.03 -21.79
CA LEU A 384 20.67 1.76 -21.36
C LEU A 384 19.44 1.42 -22.20
N ALA A 385 19.01 0.15 -22.17
CA ALA A 385 17.71 -0.22 -22.72
C ALA A 385 16.61 0.31 -21.81
N ASN A 386 15.57 0.91 -22.40
CA ASN A 386 14.37 1.27 -21.65
C ASN A 386 13.62 0.00 -21.25
N PRO A 387 13.33 -0.26 -19.95
CA PRO A 387 12.80 -1.55 -19.50
C PRO A 387 11.29 -1.73 -19.72
N LEU A 388 10.64 -0.84 -20.46
CA LEU A 388 9.20 -0.93 -20.75
C LEU A 388 8.86 -2.28 -21.42
N ARG A 389 7.94 -3.05 -20.77
CA ARG A 389 7.54 -4.39 -21.22
C ARG A 389 6.09 -4.49 -21.69
N VAL A 390 5.33 -3.38 -21.71
CA VAL A 390 4.02 -3.35 -22.32
C VAL A 390 4.15 -3.16 -23.83
N GLY A 391 3.23 -3.78 -24.60
CA GLY A 391 3.14 -3.65 -26.05
C GLY A 391 2.09 -2.64 -26.49
N SER A 392 2.02 -2.43 -27.80
CA SER A 392 0.93 -1.72 -28.47
C SER A 392 0.02 -2.75 -29.13
N GLY A 393 -1.26 -2.77 -28.75
CA GLY A 393 -2.27 -3.62 -29.37
C GLY A 393 -2.63 -3.17 -30.80
N ALA A 394 -3.50 -3.93 -31.45
CA ALA A 394 -3.86 -3.71 -32.87
C ALA A 394 -4.49 -2.34 -33.17
N GLN A 395 -5.10 -1.70 -32.17
CA GLN A 395 -5.70 -0.36 -32.28
C GLN A 395 -4.84 0.74 -31.62
N GLY A 396 -3.57 0.43 -31.30
CA GLY A 396 -2.65 1.37 -30.68
C GLY A 396 -2.79 1.51 -29.14
N GLN A 397 -3.74 0.78 -28.51
CA GLN A 397 -3.86 0.75 -27.05
C GLN A 397 -2.70 0.00 -26.42
N THR A 398 -2.34 0.36 -25.19
CA THR A 398 -1.37 -0.40 -24.40
C THR A 398 -1.91 -1.80 -24.09
N GLN A 399 -1.06 -2.83 -24.23
CA GLN A 399 -1.37 -4.22 -23.92
C GLN A 399 -0.31 -4.85 -23.04
N GLY A 400 -0.73 -5.63 -22.04
CA GLY A 400 0.15 -6.35 -21.13
C GLY A 400 -0.23 -7.82 -21.01
N VAL A 401 0.77 -8.65 -20.73
CA VAL A 401 0.62 -10.04 -20.30
C VAL A 401 1.26 -10.16 -18.92
N LEU A 402 0.51 -10.71 -17.97
CA LEU A 402 0.94 -10.86 -16.58
C LEU A 402 1.01 -12.34 -16.22
N ARG A 403 2.21 -12.81 -15.95
CA ARG A 403 2.40 -14.16 -15.39
C ARG A 403 1.98 -14.14 -13.92
N CYS A 404 1.25 -15.17 -13.51
CA CYS A 404 0.77 -15.29 -12.14
C CYS A 404 0.78 -16.76 -11.70
N VAL A 405 0.72 -16.96 -10.40
CA VAL A 405 0.41 -18.25 -9.78
C VAL A 405 -0.98 -18.17 -9.12
N LEU A 406 -1.65 -19.31 -8.95
CA LEU A 406 -2.93 -19.33 -8.22
C LEU A 406 -2.73 -18.75 -6.82
N GLY A 407 -3.73 -18.06 -6.32
CA GLY A 407 -3.71 -17.38 -5.04
C GLY A 407 -4.08 -18.29 -3.86
N PRO A 408 -3.93 -17.80 -2.63
CA PRO A 408 -4.26 -18.58 -1.44
C PRO A 408 -5.75 -18.85 -1.27
N ARG A 409 -6.59 -18.21 -2.08
CA ARG A 409 -8.07 -18.34 -2.04
C ARG A 409 -8.67 -18.69 -3.41
N ASP A 410 -7.93 -19.39 -4.25
CA ASP A 410 -8.41 -19.91 -5.53
C ASP A 410 -9.59 -20.90 -5.34
N ASP A 411 -9.65 -21.61 -4.21
CA ASP A 411 -10.72 -22.50 -3.79
C ASP A 411 -12.06 -21.78 -3.47
N TRP A 412 -12.07 -20.45 -3.44
CA TRP A 412 -13.28 -19.61 -3.33
C TRP A 412 -13.99 -19.42 -4.66
N PHE A 413 -13.42 -19.91 -5.75
CA PHE A 413 -13.95 -19.73 -7.11
C PHE A 413 -14.33 -21.06 -7.74
N THR A 414 -15.27 -21.01 -8.67
CA THR A 414 -15.61 -22.18 -9.47
C THR A 414 -14.49 -22.50 -10.46
N PRO A 415 -14.33 -23.78 -10.89
CA PRO A 415 -13.35 -24.12 -11.94
C PRO A 415 -13.57 -23.34 -13.23
N ASP A 416 -14.83 -23.03 -13.56
CA ASP A 416 -15.16 -22.21 -14.74
C ASP A 416 -14.67 -20.77 -14.57
N SER A 417 -14.79 -20.18 -13.38
CA SER A 417 -14.23 -18.86 -13.09
C SER A 417 -12.71 -18.81 -13.21
N LEU A 418 -12.00 -19.86 -12.78
CA LEU A 418 -10.54 -19.95 -12.99
C LEU A 418 -10.18 -19.99 -14.49
N ASN A 419 -10.96 -20.71 -15.29
CA ASN A 419 -10.79 -20.72 -16.75
C ASN A 419 -11.11 -19.36 -17.37
N VAL A 420 -12.20 -18.69 -16.95
CA VAL A 420 -12.56 -17.34 -17.38
C VAL A 420 -11.45 -16.35 -17.05
N PHE A 421 -10.89 -16.42 -15.83
CA PHE A 421 -9.83 -15.53 -15.38
C PHE A 421 -8.62 -15.52 -16.33
N VAL A 422 -8.14 -16.70 -16.77
CA VAL A 422 -6.95 -16.81 -17.64
C VAL A 422 -7.27 -16.67 -19.14
N SER A 423 -8.49 -16.99 -19.57
CA SER A 423 -8.86 -16.92 -20.99
C SER A 423 -9.40 -15.56 -21.45
N THR A 424 -9.78 -14.71 -20.50
CA THR A 424 -10.38 -13.39 -20.79
C THR A 424 -9.31 -12.35 -21.05
N GLU A 425 -9.54 -11.49 -22.04
CA GLU A 425 -8.84 -10.23 -22.19
C GLU A 425 -9.56 -9.16 -21.39
N TRP A 426 -8.93 -8.77 -20.26
CA TRP A 426 -9.48 -7.79 -19.33
C TRP A 426 -9.14 -6.36 -19.75
N THR A 427 -10.02 -5.40 -19.47
CA THR A 427 -9.82 -3.97 -19.75
C THR A 427 -9.60 -3.20 -18.45
N VAL A 428 -8.59 -2.33 -18.43
CA VAL A 428 -8.27 -1.45 -17.30
C VAL A 428 -9.27 -0.30 -17.22
N THR A 429 -9.86 -0.09 -16.05
CA THR A 429 -10.84 0.98 -15.81
C THR A 429 -10.20 2.31 -15.43
N SER A 430 -10.94 3.41 -15.55
CA SER A 430 -10.52 4.75 -15.11
C SER A 430 -10.41 4.90 -13.58
N GLN A 431 -10.91 3.94 -12.80
CA GLN A 431 -10.79 3.91 -11.34
C GLN A 431 -9.46 3.33 -10.85
N SER A 432 -8.57 2.97 -11.78
CA SER A 432 -7.23 2.46 -11.46
C SER A 432 -6.32 3.58 -10.95
N ASN A 433 -5.46 3.22 -9.97
CA ASN A 433 -4.50 4.14 -9.37
C ASN A 433 -3.26 3.38 -8.86
N ARG A 434 -2.47 3.97 -7.95
CA ARG A 434 -1.29 3.32 -7.35
C ARG A 434 -1.62 2.23 -6.32
N VAL A 435 -2.87 2.22 -5.81
CA VAL A 435 -3.35 1.17 -4.89
C VAL A 435 -3.65 -0.11 -5.67
N GLY A 436 -4.30 0.01 -6.83
CA GLY A 436 -4.63 -1.14 -7.64
C GLY A 436 -5.14 -0.80 -9.04
N VAL A 437 -4.93 -1.75 -9.95
CA VAL A 437 -5.48 -1.74 -11.32
C VAL A 437 -6.81 -2.50 -11.30
N ARG A 438 -7.89 -1.79 -11.58
CA ARG A 438 -9.25 -2.35 -11.63
C ARG A 438 -9.57 -2.79 -13.03
N LEU A 439 -10.07 -4.00 -13.17
CA LEU A 439 -10.32 -4.65 -14.45
C LEU A 439 -11.80 -4.91 -14.62
N VAL A 440 -12.26 -4.82 -15.88
CA VAL A 440 -13.60 -5.27 -16.29
C VAL A 440 -13.45 -6.26 -17.45
N GLY A 441 -14.36 -7.21 -17.52
CA GLY A 441 -14.44 -8.15 -18.64
C GLY A 441 -15.10 -7.53 -19.87
N PRO A 442 -15.12 -8.25 -21.00
CA PRO A 442 -15.70 -7.76 -22.27
C PRO A 442 -17.23 -7.64 -22.26
N SER A 443 -17.92 -8.21 -21.27
CA SER A 443 -19.38 -8.15 -21.09
C SER A 443 -19.74 -8.14 -19.61
N ASP A 444 -20.97 -7.73 -19.29
CA ASP A 444 -21.49 -7.71 -17.92
C ASP A 444 -21.51 -9.11 -17.28
N ASP A 445 -21.59 -10.18 -18.09
CA ASP A 445 -21.56 -11.57 -17.64
C ASP A 445 -20.13 -12.14 -17.45
N SER A 446 -19.10 -11.32 -17.61
CA SER A 446 -17.70 -11.77 -17.50
C SER A 446 -17.19 -11.81 -16.06
N GLY A 447 -18.04 -11.53 -15.08
CA GLY A 447 -17.68 -11.55 -13.66
C GLY A 447 -17.27 -12.96 -13.18
N LEU A 448 -16.28 -13.00 -12.29
CA LEU A 448 -15.79 -14.25 -11.68
C LEU A 448 -16.75 -14.67 -10.56
N GLU A 449 -17.36 -15.83 -10.69
CA GLU A 449 -18.29 -16.38 -9.71
C GLU A 449 -17.54 -17.03 -8.54
N ARG A 450 -18.01 -16.73 -7.33
CA ARG A 450 -17.55 -17.40 -6.12
C ARG A 450 -18.30 -18.71 -5.90
N SER A 451 -17.58 -19.74 -5.47
CA SER A 451 -18.14 -21.02 -5.04
C SER A 451 -18.61 -21.00 -3.58
N ARG A 452 -18.24 -19.96 -2.83
CA ARG A 452 -18.56 -19.79 -1.40
C ARG A 452 -19.23 -18.44 -1.17
N GLU A 453 -20.27 -18.44 -0.35
CA GLU A 453 -20.93 -17.25 0.16
C GLU A 453 -20.27 -16.75 1.46
N GLY A 454 -20.47 -15.49 1.80
CA GLY A 454 -20.01 -14.88 3.04
C GLY A 454 -18.82 -13.94 2.88
N GLU A 455 -18.41 -13.35 3.98
CA GLU A 455 -17.25 -12.47 4.06
C GLU A 455 -15.99 -13.28 4.42
N LEU A 456 -14.91 -13.02 3.72
CA LEU A 456 -13.60 -13.51 4.11
C LEU A 456 -13.08 -12.63 5.27
N PRO A 457 -12.64 -13.20 6.39
CA PRO A 457 -11.91 -12.44 7.40
C PRO A 457 -10.71 -11.72 6.76
N SER A 458 -10.37 -10.53 7.27
CA SER A 458 -9.23 -9.79 6.74
C SER A 458 -7.95 -10.61 6.78
N GLU A 459 -7.19 -10.60 5.67
CA GLU A 459 -5.93 -11.31 5.48
C GLU A 459 -4.83 -10.35 5.03
N GLY A 460 -3.57 -10.69 5.31
CA GLY A 460 -2.43 -9.92 4.82
C GLY A 460 -2.33 -9.96 3.29
N MET A 461 -1.95 -8.83 2.67
CA MET A 461 -1.87 -8.65 1.21
C MET A 461 -0.45 -8.33 0.76
N VAL A 462 -0.13 -8.70 -0.48
CA VAL A 462 1.11 -8.31 -1.15
C VAL A 462 0.82 -7.57 -2.46
N ALA A 463 1.76 -6.78 -2.94
CA ALA A 463 1.70 -6.27 -4.30
C ALA A 463 1.65 -7.44 -5.30
N GLY A 464 0.82 -7.34 -6.33
CA GLY A 464 0.55 -8.43 -7.27
C GLY A 464 -0.64 -9.31 -6.89
N SER A 465 -1.18 -9.25 -5.66
CA SER A 465 -2.42 -9.96 -5.31
C SER A 465 -3.57 -9.51 -6.22
N VAL A 466 -4.28 -10.48 -6.80
CA VAL A 466 -5.47 -10.23 -7.62
C VAL A 466 -6.69 -10.56 -6.77
N GLN A 467 -7.28 -9.54 -6.18
CA GLN A 467 -8.51 -9.66 -5.39
C GLN A 467 -9.74 -9.61 -6.27
N VAL A 468 -10.78 -10.38 -5.89
CA VAL A 468 -12.07 -10.36 -6.57
C VAL A 468 -13.16 -9.96 -5.58
N PRO A 469 -13.66 -8.69 -5.66
CA PRO A 469 -14.82 -8.23 -4.89
C PRO A 469 -16.11 -8.98 -5.26
N PRO A 470 -17.23 -8.76 -4.55
CA PRO A 470 -18.53 -9.38 -4.89
C PRO A 470 -19.04 -9.08 -6.31
N SER A 471 -18.56 -8.00 -6.94
CA SER A 471 -18.87 -7.68 -8.35
C SER A 471 -18.29 -8.67 -9.36
N GLY A 472 -17.36 -9.55 -8.94
CA GLY A 472 -16.66 -10.48 -9.83
C GLY A 472 -15.54 -9.83 -10.66
N GLU A 473 -15.27 -8.54 -10.49
CA GLU A 473 -14.27 -7.78 -11.25
C GLU A 473 -12.90 -7.84 -10.55
N PRO A 474 -11.82 -8.34 -11.22
CA PRO A 474 -10.52 -8.45 -10.60
C PRO A 474 -9.87 -7.08 -10.32
N VAL A 475 -9.12 -7.01 -9.22
CA VAL A 475 -8.29 -5.85 -8.84
C VAL A 475 -6.87 -6.34 -8.58
N ILE A 476 -5.90 -5.89 -9.38
CA ILE A 476 -4.48 -6.19 -9.18
C ILE A 476 -3.91 -5.16 -8.22
N PHE A 477 -3.43 -5.56 -7.05
CA PHE A 477 -2.79 -4.65 -6.12
C PHE A 477 -1.42 -4.19 -6.62
N LEU A 478 -1.19 -2.87 -6.57
CA LEU A 478 0.09 -2.24 -6.83
C LEU A 478 0.82 -1.87 -5.52
N ARG A 479 1.81 -0.98 -5.59
CA ARG A 479 2.74 -0.71 -4.48
C ARG A 479 2.14 0.01 -3.28
N ASP A 480 1.06 0.80 -3.46
CA ASP A 480 0.36 1.49 -2.36
C ASP A 480 -0.90 0.72 -1.92
N HIS A 481 -0.92 -0.62 -2.08
CA HIS A 481 -2.07 -1.46 -1.68
C HIS A 481 -2.32 -1.40 -0.17
N ALA A 482 -3.52 -1.73 0.27
CA ALA A 482 -3.78 -1.90 1.70
C ALA A 482 -3.00 -3.10 2.27
N VAL A 483 -2.48 -2.98 3.49
CA VAL A 483 -1.71 -4.07 4.16
C VAL A 483 -2.56 -5.31 4.37
N THR A 484 -3.85 -5.11 4.67
CA THR A 484 -4.82 -6.19 4.83
C THR A 484 -6.03 -5.98 3.91
N GLY A 485 -6.66 -7.06 3.47
CA GLY A 485 -7.86 -7.04 2.65
C GLY A 485 -8.84 -8.16 3.03
N GLY A 486 -10.12 -7.99 2.71
CA GLY A 486 -11.20 -8.92 3.06
C GLY A 486 -11.87 -9.57 1.86
N TYR A 487 -11.25 -9.57 0.68
CA TYR A 487 -11.77 -10.26 -0.50
C TYR A 487 -10.82 -11.37 -0.94
N PRO A 488 -11.33 -12.50 -1.47
CA PRO A 488 -10.49 -13.62 -1.87
C PRO A 488 -9.51 -13.24 -2.99
N VAL A 489 -8.27 -13.69 -2.83
CA VAL A 489 -7.18 -13.53 -3.80
C VAL A 489 -7.16 -14.76 -4.70
N ILE A 490 -7.59 -14.61 -5.96
CA ILE A 490 -7.66 -15.68 -6.97
C ILE A 490 -6.27 -16.06 -7.50
N ALA A 491 -5.39 -15.08 -7.65
CA ALA A 491 -4.04 -15.25 -8.18
C ALA A 491 -3.08 -14.21 -7.60
N THR A 492 -1.78 -14.45 -7.73
CA THR A 492 -0.74 -13.47 -7.43
C THR A 492 0.18 -13.32 -8.63
N VAL A 493 0.27 -12.10 -9.16
CA VAL A 493 1.16 -11.72 -10.26
C VAL A 493 2.61 -11.87 -9.80
N LEU A 494 3.49 -12.41 -10.67
CA LEU A 494 4.91 -12.53 -10.35
C LEU A 494 5.53 -11.14 -10.14
N GLU A 495 6.48 -11.06 -9.21
CA GLU A 495 7.12 -9.79 -8.81
C GLU A 495 7.65 -9.00 -10.02
N GLU A 496 8.26 -9.69 -10.98
CA GLU A 496 8.82 -9.08 -12.18
C GLU A 496 7.75 -8.47 -13.10
N ASP A 497 6.50 -8.94 -13.04
CA ASP A 497 5.41 -8.49 -13.91
C ASP A 497 4.53 -7.43 -13.26
N ILE A 498 4.75 -7.12 -11.97
CA ILE A 498 4.11 -5.96 -11.32
C ILE A 498 4.50 -4.65 -12.03
N ASP A 499 5.73 -4.55 -12.52
CA ASP A 499 6.19 -3.41 -13.32
C ASP A 499 5.36 -3.25 -14.61
N ILE A 500 4.92 -4.37 -15.24
CA ILE A 500 4.00 -4.35 -16.39
C ILE A 500 2.63 -3.80 -15.96
N ALA A 501 2.07 -4.34 -14.87
CA ALA A 501 0.79 -3.89 -14.34
C ALA A 501 0.80 -2.37 -14.01
N ALA A 502 1.92 -1.86 -13.51
CA ALA A 502 2.12 -0.45 -13.22
C ALA A 502 2.14 0.44 -14.48
N GLN A 503 2.34 -0.12 -15.67
CA GLN A 503 2.39 0.60 -16.93
C GLN A 503 1.08 0.52 -17.74
N LEU A 504 0.01 -0.04 -17.17
CA LEU A 504 -1.29 -0.17 -17.84
C LEU A 504 -2.16 1.10 -17.60
N PRO A 505 -2.42 1.94 -18.60
CA PRO A 505 -3.34 3.06 -18.49
C PRO A 505 -4.81 2.61 -18.57
N PRO A 506 -5.79 3.44 -18.18
CA PRO A 506 -7.19 3.19 -18.48
C PRO A 506 -7.42 2.91 -19.98
N GLY A 507 -8.21 1.88 -20.29
CA GLY A 507 -8.45 1.38 -21.65
C GLY A 507 -7.37 0.41 -22.18
N ALA A 508 -6.29 0.18 -21.44
CA ALA A 508 -5.34 -0.89 -21.76
C ALA A 508 -5.98 -2.27 -21.61
N THR A 509 -5.49 -3.24 -22.37
CA THR A 509 -5.90 -4.64 -22.23
C THR A 509 -4.83 -5.46 -21.52
N VAL A 510 -5.26 -6.46 -20.76
CA VAL A 510 -4.38 -7.35 -20.02
C VAL A 510 -4.88 -8.79 -20.05
N ARG A 511 -3.95 -9.74 -20.14
CA ARG A 511 -4.20 -11.19 -20.02
C ARG A 511 -3.34 -11.76 -18.91
N PHE A 512 -3.86 -12.79 -18.27
CA PHE A 512 -3.14 -13.55 -17.26
C PHE A 512 -2.63 -14.87 -17.84
N GLU A 513 -1.41 -15.24 -17.50
CA GLU A 513 -0.80 -16.53 -17.85
C GLU A 513 -0.34 -17.22 -16.55
N LEU A 514 -0.79 -18.46 -16.33
CA LEU A 514 -0.29 -19.25 -15.20
C LEU A 514 1.15 -19.69 -15.47
N ALA A 515 2.02 -19.46 -14.46
CA ALA A 515 3.47 -19.73 -14.52
C ALA A 515 3.79 -21.14 -14.00
#